data_5921d98c2d1a59021d0c48502ac322f2
#
_entry.id   5921d98c2d1a59021d0c48502ac322f2
#
_cell.length_a   1.000
_cell.length_b   1.000
_cell.length_c   1.000
_cell.angle_alpha   90.00
_cell.angle_beta   90.00
_cell.angle_gamma   90.00
#
_symmetry.space_group_name_H-M   'P 1'
#
loop_
_entity.id
_entity.type
_entity.pdbx_description
1 polymer ?
#
loop_
_entity_poly.entity_id
_entity_poly.type
_entity_poly.pdbx_seq_one_letter_code
_entity_poly.pdbx_strand_id
1 'polypeptide(L)'
;MNGHLSLTSLIAAVVLLASLVTKHGNAWFRVILLVAMTFNVFSVVINPNDVWVSDGAPNPLAIPNVILLISLSVASLFEIGGLLQKNDRQASIKLLWWGLLAIPALGYIVGIPLFNSLWEALSGEAVDVAGKGPDWTIAKEMMFRAAKFLVFGIFTYLGACIGSFLNVVAYCVPRGESAGLRDSSCPKCKTKISRMDNLPVFSYINLSARCRACQVPIPARYLIVELLVAAIFGSLFLYELVTGAANIPAMGKVSYTGILWIVLYPKWHIISIYFFHCFFMSFLVVLSLIEWDRQKLALRFSIGLVLSFLIPATIFFTLQPVPAPDFLSSLTGIDGVSQFAKLAFAGVIGAAVAGLLGAVIQPPNHSTLIPAMALAGIVLGWQSILHVSILMLLLLLVVRFVPRLRGSLAVQPTFLLLMAVMIHHPFWKIVFEQFSI
;
A
#
# COMPACT_ATOMS: atom_id res chain seq x y z
N MET A 1 -16.20 -23.36 4.23
CA MET A 1 -15.13 -23.34 3.17
C MET A 1 -14.11 -22.20 3.35
N ASN A 2 -14.46 -21.13 4.08
CA ASN A 2 -13.63 -19.91 4.15
C ASN A 2 -12.30 -20.03 4.93
N GLY A 3 -12.17 -20.96 5.87
CA GLY A 3 -10.92 -21.18 6.61
C GLY A 3 -9.80 -21.87 5.83
N HIS A 4 -10.15 -22.65 4.81
CA HIS A 4 -9.16 -23.39 4.01
C HIS A 4 -8.43 -22.50 2.99
N LEU A 5 -9.12 -21.50 2.40
CA LEU A 5 -8.50 -20.55 1.46
C LEU A 5 -7.47 -19.65 2.13
N SER A 6 -7.72 -19.21 3.36
CA SER A 6 -6.79 -18.39 4.14
C SER A 6 -5.52 -19.17 4.54
N LEU A 7 -5.65 -20.45 4.89
CA LEU A 7 -4.53 -21.31 5.25
C LEU A 7 -3.66 -21.64 4.03
N THR A 8 -4.26 -21.96 2.90
CA THR A 8 -3.52 -22.22 1.65
C THR A 8 -2.77 -20.99 1.15
N SER A 9 -3.35 -19.80 1.28
CA SER A 9 -2.69 -18.54 0.93
C SER A 9 -1.50 -18.26 1.84
N LEU A 10 -1.64 -18.51 3.16
CA LEU A 10 -0.56 -18.37 4.11
C LEU A 10 0.58 -19.36 3.84
N ILE A 11 0.26 -20.62 3.58
CA ILE A 11 1.24 -21.65 3.23
C ILE A 11 1.98 -21.26 1.94
N ALA A 12 1.25 -20.82 0.89
CA ALA A 12 1.84 -20.39 -0.35
C ALA A 12 2.79 -19.18 -0.14
N ALA A 13 2.41 -18.22 0.70
CA ALA A 13 3.23 -17.08 1.06
C ALA A 13 4.52 -17.49 1.79
N VAL A 14 4.42 -18.40 2.77
CA VAL A 14 5.57 -18.93 3.51
C VAL A 14 6.51 -19.71 2.58
N VAL A 15 5.97 -20.56 1.69
CA VAL A 15 6.76 -21.31 0.71
C VAL A 15 7.47 -20.38 -0.28
N LEU A 16 6.80 -19.31 -0.73
CA LEU A 16 7.42 -18.31 -1.60
C LEU A 16 8.53 -17.56 -0.87
N LEU A 17 8.29 -17.13 0.37
CA LEU A 17 9.29 -16.47 1.20
C LEU A 17 10.52 -17.38 1.41
N ALA A 18 10.29 -18.65 1.75
CA ALA A 18 11.36 -19.64 1.89
C ALA A 18 12.14 -19.84 0.59
N SER A 19 11.44 -19.91 -0.56
CA SER A 19 12.05 -20.03 -1.89
C SER A 19 12.90 -18.80 -2.25
N LEU A 20 12.43 -17.58 -1.91
CA LEU A 20 13.15 -16.33 -2.11
C LEU A 20 14.42 -16.26 -1.22
N VAL A 21 14.30 -16.68 0.03
CA VAL A 21 15.41 -16.64 1.01
C VAL A 21 16.48 -17.69 0.68
N THR A 22 16.08 -18.89 0.28
CA THR A 22 17.01 -20.03 0.08
C THR A 22 17.61 -20.13 -1.31
N LYS A 23 17.17 -19.32 -2.28
CA LYS A 23 17.48 -19.50 -3.72
C LYS A 23 17.17 -20.89 -4.27
N HIS A 24 16.48 -21.75 -3.53
CA HIS A 24 16.05 -23.05 -3.98
C HIS A 24 14.73 -22.91 -4.74
N GLY A 25 14.67 -23.52 -5.90
CA GLY A 25 13.47 -23.53 -6.77
C GLY A 25 13.72 -22.99 -8.17
N ASN A 26 13.08 -23.65 -9.15
CA ASN A 26 13.13 -23.26 -10.54
C ASN A 26 12.40 -21.90 -10.73
N ALA A 27 12.89 -21.01 -11.56
CA ALA A 27 12.28 -19.71 -11.85
C ALA A 27 10.80 -19.84 -12.25
N TRP A 28 10.44 -20.88 -13.01
CA TRP A 28 9.08 -21.19 -13.40
C TRP A 28 8.16 -21.55 -12.23
N PHE A 29 8.67 -22.26 -11.22
CA PHE A 29 7.91 -22.58 -10.02
C PHE A 29 7.51 -21.32 -9.24
N ARG A 30 8.41 -20.35 -9.18
CA ARG A 30 8.16 -19.03 -8.53
C ARG A 30 7.12 -18.23 -9.31
N VAL A 31 7.16 -18.27 -10.65
CA VAL A 31 6.16 -17.61 -11.51
C VAL A 31 4.78 -18.24 -11.32
N ILE A 32 4.70 -19.57 -11.29
CA ILE A 32 3.42 -20.28 -11.04
C ILE A 32 2.86 -19.94 -9.66
N LEU A 33 3.72 -19.93 -8.63
CA LEU A 33 3.31 -19.54 -7.29
C LEU A 33 2.82 -18.07 -7.23
N LEU A 34 3.52 -17.19 -7.94
CA LEU A 34 3.15 -15.77 -8.05
C LEU A 34 1.78 -15.61 -8.73
N VAL A 35 1.53 -16.29 -9.82
CA VAL A 35 0.24 -16.27 -10.53
C VAL A 35 -0.86 -16.81 -9.64
N ALA A 36 -0.63 -17.95 -8.96
CA ALA A 36 -1.60 -18.52 -8.02
C ALA A 36 -1.89 -17.59 -6.84
N MET A 37 -0.87 -16.90 -6.33
CA MET A 37 -1.02 -15.93 -5.24
C MET A 37 -1.74 -14.67 -5.69
N THR A 38 -1.42 -14.14 -6.87
CA THR A 38 -2.12 -12.99 -7.44
C THR A 38 -3.60 -13.32 -7.66
N PHE A 39 -3.91 -14.52 -8.11
CA PHE A 39 -5.28 -15.01 -8.26
C PHE A 39 -6.00 -15.08 -6.89
N ASN A 40 -5.34 -15.62 -5.85
CA ASN A 40 -5.89 -15.64 -4.49
C ASN A 40 -6.08 -14.23 -3.90
N VAL A 41 -5.15 -13.31 -4.11
CA VAL A 41 -5.32 -11.90 -3.70
C VAL A 41 -6.53 -11.30 -4.39
N PHE A 42 -6.66 -11.49 -5.70
CA PHE A 42 -7.82 -10.99 -6.43
C PHE A 42 -9.12 -11.60 -5.94
N SER A 43 -9.18 -12.89 -5.65
CA SER A 43 -10.40 -13.53 -5.16
C SER A 43 -10.80 -13.03 -3.77
N VAL A 44 -9.84 -12.84 -2.86
CA VAL A 44 -10.06 -12.31 -1.50
C VAL A 44 -10.40 -10.82 -1.52
N VAL A 45 -9.70 -10.04 -2.35
CA VAL A 45 -9.89 -8.58 -2.50
C VAL A 45 -11.27 -8.24 -3.04
N ILE A 46 -11.88 -9.14 -3.80
CA ILE A 46 -13.08 -8.82 -4.57
C ILE A 46 -14.32 -9.50 -4.00
N ASN A 47 -14.17 -10.40 -3.05
CA ASN A 47 -15.27 -10.88 -2.24
C ASN A 47 -15.16 -10.30 -0.81
N PRO A 48 -15.67 -9.09 -0.54
CA PRO A 48 -15.56 -8.46 0.77
C PRO A 48 -16.20 -9.31 1.89
N ASN A 49 -17.14 -10.18 1.54
CA ASN A 49 -17.78 -11.10 2.49
C ASN A 49 -16.80 -12.15 3.05
N ASP A 50 -15.71 -12.46 2.34
CA ASP A 50 -14.67 -13.38 2.82
C ASP A 50 -13.63 -12.66 3.72
N VAL A 51 -13.54 -11.35 3.62
CA VAL A 51 -12.66 -10.49 4.43
C VAL A 51 -13.32 -10.13 5.77
N TRP A 52 -14.66 -10.16 5.83
CA TRP A 52 -15.44 -9.73 6.98
C TRP A 52 -16.29 -10.88 7.51
N VAL A 53 -16.18 -11.15 8.79
CA VAL A 53 -17.12 -12.03 9.50
C VAL A 53 -18.47 -11.29 9.58
N SER A 54 -19.59 -12.03 9.63
CA SER A 54 -20.96 -11.54 9.64
C SER A 54 -21.27 -10.37 10.59
N ASP A 55 -20.41 -10.15 11.59
CA ASP A 55 -20.55 -9.10 12.61
C ASP A 55 -19.78 -7.79 12.29
N GLY A 56 -19.22 -7.66 11.08
CA GLY A 56 -18.48 -6.47 10.65
C GLY A 56 -17.08 -6.36 11.24
N ALA A 57 -16.58 -7.41 11.89
CA ALA A 57 -15.18 -7.49 12.30
C ALA A 57 -14.30 -7.96 11.13
N PRO A 58 -13.09 -7.42 10.95
CA PRO A 58 -12.16 -7.92 9.95
C PRO A 58 -11.79 -9.37 10.25
N ASN A 59 -11.82 -10.24 9.25
CA ASN A 59 -11.26 -11.57 9.40
C ASN A 59 -9.77 -11.44 9.71
N PRO A 60 -9.32 -11.73 10.93
CA PRO A 60 -7.94 -11.45 11.34
C PRO A 60 -6.90 -12.24 10.53
N LEU A 61 -7.31 -13.27 9.80
CA LEU A 61 -6.45 -14.08 8.95
C LEU A 61 -6.43 -13.62 7.47
N ALA A 62 -7.46 -12.91 6.99
CA ALA A 62 -7.54 -12.49 5.59
C ALA A 62 -6.67 -11.25 5.31
N ILE A 63 -6.63 -10.30 6.24
CA ILE A 63 -5.96 -9.01 6.07
C ILE A 63 -4.43 -9.12 6.04
N PRO A 64 -3.76 -9.82 6.99
CA PRO A 64 -2.32 -10.06 6.91
C PRO A 64 -1.93 -10.80 5.64
N ASN A 65 -2.77 -11.72 5.18
CA ASN A 65 -2.53 -12.45 3.95
C ASN A 65 -2.51 -11.53 2.72
N VAL A 66 -3.41 -10.57 2.61
CA VAL A 66 -3.44 -9.61 1.48
C VAL A 66 -2.19 -8.74 1.48
N ILE A 67 -1.79 -8.18 2.62
CA ILE A 67 -0.58 -7.35 2.73
C ILE A 67 0.67 -8.18 2.43
N LEU A 68 0.77 -9.36 3.03
CA LEU A 68 1.89 -10.26 2.82
C LEU A 68 1.97 -10.69 1.34
N LEU A 69 0.84 -11.00 0.72
CA LEU A 69 0.74 -11.38 -0.68
C LEU A 69 1.11 -10.24 -1.63
N ILE A 70 0.67 -9.01 -1.37
CA ILE A 70 1.06 -7.83 -2.15
C ILE A 70 2.56 -7.60 -2.00
N SER A 71 3.10 -7.62 -0.78
CA SER A 71 4.51 -7.41 -0.51
C SER A 71 5.39 -8.48 -1.15
N LEU A 72 4.98 -9.75 -1.10
CA LEU A 72 5.68 -10.87 -1.71
C LEU A 72 5.54 -10.88 -3.23
N SER A 73 4.38 -10.47 -3.77
CA SER A 73 4.20 -10.32 -5.22
C SER A 73 5.11 -9.24 -5.77
N VAL A 74 5.20 -8.10 -5.09
CA VAL A 74 6.15 -7.02 -5.42
C VAL A 74 7.60 -7.54 -5.35
N ALA A 75 8.00 -8.21 -4.26
CA ALA A 75 9.34 -8.77 -4.11
C ALA A 75 9.69 -9.80 -5.20
N SER A 76 8.73 -10.63 -5.59
CA SER A 76 8.91 -11.65 -6.63
C SER A 76 8.99 -11.07 -8.03
N LEU A 77 8.21 -10.02 -8.32
CA LEU A 77 8.34 -9.24 -9.55
C LEU A 77 9.75 -8.65 -9.70
N PHE A 78 10.39 -8.29 -8.58
CA PHE A 78 11.78 -7.83 -8.56
C PHE A 78 12.78 -8.90 -8.96
N GLU A 79 12.69 -10.09 -8.37
CA GLU A 79 13.59 -11.18 -8.71
C GLU A 79 13.40 -11.62 -10.17
N ILE A 80 12.15 -11.68 -10.63
CA ILE A 80 11.83 -12.00 -12.02
C ILE A 80 12.38 -10.93 -12.96
N GLY A 81 12.17 -9.63 -12.66
CA GLY A 81 12.72 -8.53 -13.42
C GLY A 81 14.25 -8.59 -13.52
N GLY A 82 14.93 -8.88 -12.42
CA GLY A 82 16.39 -9.05 -12.37
C GLY A 82 16.90 -10.27 -13.16
N LEU A 83 16.17 -11.40 -13.12
CA LEU A 83 16.52 -12.61 -13.89
C LEU A 83 16.29 -12.41 -15.40
N LEU A 84 15.23 -11.69 -15.77
CA LEU A 84 14.87 -11.43 -17.15
C LEU A 84 15.79 -10.37 -17.80
N GLN A 85 16.34 -9.44 -17.02
CA GLN A 85 17.30 -8.45 -17.49
C GLN A 85 18.64 -9.07 -17.91
N LYS A 86 18.94 -10.30 -17.46
CA LYS A 86 20.14 -11.08 -17.86
C LYS A 86 19.99 -11.82 -19.17
N ASN A 87 18.81 -11.96 -19.71
CA ASN A 87 18.54 -12.80 -20.89
C ASN A 87 18.04 -11.93 -22.04
N ASP A 88 18.67 -11.95 -23.20
CA ASP A 88 18.41 -11.08 -24.38
C ASP A 88 17.04 -11.28 -25.08
N ARG A 89 16.11 -11.95 -24.44
CA ARG A 89 14.76 -12.24 -24.99
C ARG A 89 13.73 -11.18 -24.63
N GLN A 90 13.88 -9.98 -25.15
CA GLN A 90 12.98 -8.84 -24.88
C GLN A 90 11.49 -9.08 -25.18
N ALA A 91 11.17 -9.84 -26.23
CA ALA A 91 9.79 -10.14 -26.60
C ALA A 91 9.10 -11.06 -25.57
N SER A 92 9.83 -12.09 -25.07
CA SER A 92 9.31 -13.02 -24.07
C SER A 92 9.05 -12.33 -22.73
N ILE A 93 9.86 -11.34 -22.39
CA ILE A 93 9.71 -10.52 -21.17
C ILE A 93 8.43 -9.69 -21.23
N LYS A 94 8.17 -9.01 -22.34
CA LYS A 94 6.93 -8.21 -22.51
C LYS A 94 5.69 -9.10 -22.42
N LEU A 95 5.71 -10.24 -23.09
CA LEU A 95 4.59 -11.18 -23.07
C LEU A 95 4.31 -11.68 -21.64
N LEU A 96 5.36 -11.95 -20.87
CA LEU A 96 5.24 -12.41 -19.48
C LEU A 96 4.61 -11.32 -18.58
N TRP A 97 5.06 -10.07 -18.71
CA TRP A 97 4.50 -8.95 -17.94
C TRP A 97 3.02 -8.69 -18.29
N TRP A 98 2.70 -8.68 -19.57
CA TRP A 98 1.31 -8.52 -20.00
C TRP A 98 0.45 -9.70 -19.57
N GLY A 99 1.00 -10.94 -19.59
CA GLY A 99 0.33 -12.11 -19.06
C GLY A 99 0.05 -12.00 -17.56
N LEU A 100 1.01 -11.55 -16.77
CA LEU A 100 0.85 -11.34 -15.33
C LEU A 100 -0.24 -10.31 -14.97
N LEU A 101 -0.49 -9.33 -15.84
CA LEU A 101 -1.57 -8.36 -15.64
C LEU A 101 -2.91 -8.87 -16.21
N ALA A 102 -2.89 -9.47 -17.39
CA ALA A 102 -4.10 -9.83 -18.12
C ALA A 102 -4.75 -11.13 -17.60
N ILE A 103 -3.95 -12.16 -17.26
CA ILE A 103 -4.49 -13.45 -16.81
C ILE A 103 -5.34 -13.34 -15.55
N PRO A 104 -4.89 -12.68 -14.47
CA PRO A 104 -5.73 -12.49 -13.29
C PRO A 104 -6.99 -11.66 -13.58
N ALA A 105 -6.86 -10.60 -14.39
CA ALA A 105 -8.00 -9.77 -14.75
C ALA A 105 -9.07 -10.56 -15.54
N LEU A 106 -8.64 -11.34 -16.56
CA LEU A 106 -9.53 -12.22 -17.33
C LEU A 106 -10.11 -13.33 -16.47
N GLY A 107 -9.29 -13.95 -15.62
CA GLY A 107 -9.75 -14.95 -14.66
C GLY A 107 -10.85 -14.42 -13.75
N TYR A 108 -10.68 -13.21 -13.24
CA TYR A 108 -11.67 -12.56 -12.38
C TYR A 108 -12.94 -12.16 -13.13
N ILE A 109 -12.82 -11.51 -14.29
CA ILE A 109 -13.95 -10.95 -15.03
C ILE A 109 -14.73 -12.04 -15.76
N VAL A 110 -14.04 -13.03 -16.32
CA VAL A 110 -14.62 -14.04 -17.21
C VAL A 110 -14.58 -15.43 -16.58
N GLY A 111 -13.44 -15.82 -16.02
CA GLY A 111 -13.20 -17.16 -15.50
C GLY A 111 -14.13 -17.53 -14.34
N ILE A 112 -14.27 -16.63 -13.35
CA ILE A 112 -15.13 -16.88 -12.19
C ILE A 112 -16.62 -16.99 -12.59
N PRO A 113 -17.23 -16.05 -13.38
CA PRO A 113 -18.59 -16.20 -13.83
C PRO A 113 -18.87 -17.49 -14.60
N LEU A 114 -17.97 -17.89 -15.49
CA LEU A 114 -18.08 -19.14 -16.22
C LEU A 114 -18.00 -20.36 -15.29
N PHE A 115 -17.06 -20.34 -14.34
CA PHE A 115 -16.94 -21.41 -13.34
C PHE A 115 -18.19 -21.52 -12.48
N ASN A 116 -18.73 -20.39 -11.97
CA ASN A 116 -19.95 -20.37 -11.18
C ASN A 116 -21.13 -20.95 -11.94
N SER A 117 -21.31 -20.55 -13.20
CA SER A 117 -22.37 -21.07 -14.06
C SER A 117 -22.24 -22.56 -14.35
N LEU A 118 -21.02 -23.05 -14.58
CA LEU A 118 -20.73 -24.45 -14.76
C LEU A 118 -20.99 -25.25 -13.48
N TRP A 119 -20.59 -24.72 -12.34
CA TRP A 119 -20.84 -25.32 -11.03
C TRP A 119 -22.34 -25.45 -10.74
N GLU A 120 -23.11 -24.36 -10.94
CA GLU A 120 -24.56 -24.39 -10.80
C GLU A 120 -25.22 -25.45 -11.70
N ALA A 121 -24.73 -25.59 -12.95
CA ALA A 121 -25.25 -26.58 -13.89
C ALA A 121 -24.92 -28.04 -13.49
N LEU A 122 -23.76 -28.27 -12.86
CA LEU A 122 -23.32 -29.60 -12.46
C LEU A 122 -23.79 -30.03 -11.08
N SER A 123 -23.83 -29.13 -10.11
CA SER A 123 -24.18 -29.42 -8.73
C SER A 123 -25.67 -29.27 -8.42
N GLY A 124 -26.39 -28.49 -9.22
CA GLY A 124 -27.75 -28.07 -8.93
C GLY A 124 -27.88 -27.03 -7.80
N GLU A 125 -26.75 -26.60 -7.24
CA GLU A 125 -26.68 -25.62 -6.16
C GLU A 125 -26.40 -24.23 -6.72
N ALA A 126 -27.27 -23.24 -6.39
CA ALA A 126 -27.05 -21.86 -6.79
C ALA A 126 -25.85 -21.27 -6.04
N VAL A 127 -24.92 -20.65 -6.77
CA VAL A 127 -23.83 -19.88 -6.16
C VAL A 127 -24.37 -18.53 -5.69
N ASP A 128 -24.23 -18.27 -4.39
CA ASP A 128 -24.63 -16.98 -3.82
C ASP A 128 -23.63 -15.88 -4.26
N VAL A 129 -24.10 -15.04 -5.17
CA VAL A 129 -23.37 -13.84 -5.60
C VAL A 129 -24.12 -12.63 -5.07
N ALA A 130 -23.47 -11.83 -4.25
CA ALA A 130 -24.07 -10.64 -3.63
C ALA A 130 -24.68 -9.71 -4.68
N GLY A 131 -26.00 -9.48 -4.59
CA GLY A 131 -26.78 -8.69 -5.54
C GLY A 131 -27.36 -9.47 -6.72
N LYS A 132 -27.26 -10.80 -6.72
CA LYS A 132 -27.86 -11.68 -7.75
C LYS A 132 -29.40 -11.67 -7.58
N GLY A 133 -30.10 -11.15 -8.59
CA GLY A 133 -31.54 -11.20 -8.69
C GLY A 133 -32.03 -12.28 -9.66
N PRO A 134 -33.35 -12.50 -9.82
CA PRO A 134 -33.87 -13.54 -10.68
C PRO A 134 -33.47 -13.42 -12.16
N ASP A 135 -33.19 -12.20 -12.64
CA ASP A 135 -32.78 -11.94 -14.04
C ASP A 135 -31.25 -11.87 -14.20
N TRP A 136 -30.50 -12.48 -13.28
CA TRP A 136 -29.04 -12.43 -13.31
C TRP A 136 -28.50 -13.35 -14.40
N THR A 137 -27.74 -12.76 -15.34
CA THR A 137 -27.08 -13.48 -16.42
C THR A 137 -25.57 -13.45 -16.24
N ILE A 138 -24.86 -14.42 -16.84
CA ILE A 138 -23.38 -14.44 -16.87
C ILE A 138 -22.83 -13.10 -17.39
N ALA A 139 -23.44 -12.55 -18.44
CA ALA A 139 -23.03 -11.28 -19.01
C ALA A 139 -23.15 -10.11 -18.00
N LYS A 140 -24.23 -10.06 -17.21
CA LYS A 140 -24.39 -9.07 -16.13
C LYS A 140 -23.31 -9.25 -15.06
N GLU A 141 -23.02 -10.49 -14.66
CA GLU A 141 -21.94 -10.75 -13.68
C GLU A 141 -20.58 -10.29 -14.20
N MET A 142 -20.24 -10.62 -15.44
CA MET A 142 -19.00 -10.15 -16.09
C MET A 142 -18.92 -8.62 -16.12
N MET A 143 -20.02 -7.95 -16.46
CA MET A 143 -20.10 -6.49 -16.51
C MET A 143 -19.88 -5.86 -15.13
N PHE A 144 -20.52 -6.38 -14.09
CA PHE A 144 -20.34 -5.89 -12.72
C PHE A 144 -18.93 -6.13 -12.19
N ARG A 145 -18.33 -7.29 -12.52
CA ARG A 145 -16.93 -7.58 -12.16
C ARG A 145 -15.95 -6.67 -12.89
N ALA A 146 -16.17 -6.43 -14.19
CA ALA A 146 -15.38 -5.49 -14.97
C ALA A 146 -15.45 -4.07 -14.40
N ALA A 147 -16.65 -3.60 -14.03
CA ALA A 147 -16.83 -2.30 -13.42
C ALA A 147 -16.14 -2.19 -12.04
N LYS A 148 -16.25 -3.21 -11.18
CA LYS A 148 -15.52 -3.28 -9.90
C LYS A 148 -14.00 -3.25 -10.11
N PHE A 149 -13.50 -4.04 -11.07
CA PHE A 149 -12.10 -4.07 -11.44
C PHE A 149 -11.60 -2.71 -11.93
N LEU A 150 -12.39 -2.04 -12.76
CA LEU A 150 -12.06 -0.71 -13.28
C LEU A 150 -11.96 0.34 -12.16
N VAL A 151 -12.93 0.37 -11.24
CA VAL A 151 -12.91 1.31 -10.11
C VAL A 151 -11.68 1.07 -9.24
N PHE A 152 -11.43 -0.16 -8.83
CA PHE A 152 -10.21 -0.52 -8.08
C PHE A 152 -8.94 -0.16 -8.83
N GLY A 153 -8.90 -0.45 -10.14
CA GLY A 153 -7.78 -0.14 -11.02
C GLY A 153 -7.47 1.35 -11.11
N ILE A 154 -8.49 2.20 -11.17
CA ILE A 154 -8.33 3.67 -11.20
C ILE A 154 -7.60 4.16 -9.92
N PHE A 155 -8.06 3.76 -8.75
CA PHE A 155 -7.45 4.18 -7.48
C PHE A 155 -6.02 3.62 -7.35
N THR A 156 -5.81 2.36 -7.72
CA THR A 156 -4.49 1.71 -7.70
C THR A 156 -3.52 2.37 -8.69
N TYR A 157 -3.99 2.67 -9.91
CA TYR A 157 -3.16 3.34 -10.93
C TYR A 157 -2.85 4.80 -10.58
N LEU A 158 -3.77 5.49 -9.91
CA LEU A 158 -3.48 6.80 -9.32
C LEU A 158 -2.27 6.73 -8.37
N GLY A 159 -2.19 5.67 -7.56
CA GLY A 159 -1.04 5.40 -6.73
C GLY A 159 0.25 5.23 -7.52
N ALA A 160 0.22 4.50 -8.65
CA ALA A 160 1.38 4.36 -9.54
C ALA A 160 1.84 5.72 -10.10
N CYS A 161 0.89 6.56 -10.53
CA CYS A 161 1.18 7.92 -11.02
C CYS A 161 1.85 8.78 -9.94
N ILE A 162 1.33 8.74 -8.72
CA ILE A 162 1.95 9.41 -7.58
C ILE A 162 3.33 8.83 -7.31
N GLY A 163 3.51 7.51 -7.30
CA GLY A 163 4.80 6.84 -7.10
C GLY A 163 5.87 7.30 -8.09
N SER A 164 5.49 7.47 -9.36
CA SER A 164 6.40 8.03 -10.37
C SER A 164 6.85 9.44 -10.01
N PHE A 165 5.93 10.29 -9.56
CA PHE A 165 6.23 11.64 -9.10
C PHE A 165 7.09 11.65 -7.83
N LEU A 166 6.85 10.75 -6.87
CA LEU A 166 7.62 10.67 -5.62
C LEU A 166 9.10 10.38 -5.86
N ASN A 167 9.48 9.65 -6.90
CA ASN A 167 10.88 9.48 -7.30
C ASN A 167 11.55 10.82 -7.60
N VAL A 168 10.83 11.74 -8.26
CA VAL A 168 11.31 13.09 -8.57
C VAL A 168 11.40 13.93 -7.29
N VAL A 169 10.38 13.87 -6.45
CA VAL A 169 10.34 14.60 -5.16
C VAL A 169 11.51 14.19 -4.28
N ALA A 170 11.75 12.86 -4.11
CA ALA A 170 12.84 12.35 -3.29
C ALA A 170 14.24 12.78 -3.81
N TYR A 171 14.38 12.99 -5.12
CA TYR A 171 15.60 13.50 -5.71
C TYR A 171 15.76 15.03 -5.53
N CYS A 172 14.69 15.80 -5.80
CA CYS A 172 14.75 17.26 -5.87
C CYS A 172 14.75 17.93 -4.50
N VAL A 173 13.91 17.44 -3.57
CA VAL A 173 13.69 18.10 -2.27
C VAL A 173 14.97 18.27 -1.44
N PRO A 174 15.83 17.24 -1.25
CA PRO A 174 17.05 17.40 -0.49
C PRO A 174 18.06 18.37 -1.14
N ARG A 175 17.94 18.57 -2.45
CA ARG A 175 18.80 19.47 -3.25
C ARG A 175 18.29 20.90 -3.34
N GLY A 176 17.09 21.15 -2.78
CA GLY A 176 16.43 22.46 -2.90
C GLY A 176 15.94 22.78 -4.32
N GLU A 177 15.79 21.74 -5.17
CA GLU A 177 15.33 21.87 -6.55
C GLU A 177 13.81 21.73 -6.62
N SER A 178 13.16 22.40 -7.61
CA SER A 178 11.72 22.26 -7.85
C SER A 178 11.41 20.92 -8.53
N ALA A 179 10.48 20.16 -7.95
CA ALA A 179 10.00 18.90 -8.51
C ALA A 179 8.95 19.08 -9.61
N GLY A 180 8.26 20.22 -9.67
CA GLY A 180 7.08 20.42 -10.53
C GLY A 180 7.34 21.07 -11.89
N LEU A 181 8.53 21.62 -12.12
CA LEU A 181 8.82 22.46 -13.31
C LEU A 181 9.78 21.80 -14.32
N ARG A 182 10.16 20.56 -14.12
CA ARG A 182 11.10 19.89 -15.03
C ARG A 182 10.41 18.87 -15.91
N ASP A 183 10.68 18.95 -17.20
CA ASP A 183 10.37 17.87 -18.14
C ASP A 183 11.15 16.60 -17.76
N SER A 184 10.49 15.45 -17.81
CA SER A 184 11.16 14.16 -17.64
C SER A 184 12.17 13.94 -18.78
N SER A 185 13.42 13.71 -18.44
CA SER A 185 14.50 13.49 -19.40
C SER A 185 15.44 12.37 -18.96
N CYS A 186 16.03 11.69 -19.92
CA CYS A 186 17.02 10.65 -19.64
C CYS A 186 18.27 11.27 -18.96
N PRO A 187 18.73 10.75 -17.80
CA PRO A 187 19.87 11.33 -17.10
C PRO A 187 21.17 11.23 -17.92
N LYS A 188 21.31 10.24 -18.82
CA LYS A 188 22.50 10.00 -19.63
C LYS A 188 22.50 10.83 -20.92
N CYS A 189 21.49 10.71 -21.76
CA CYS A 189 21.48 11.39 -23.08
C CYS A 189 20.70 12.70 -23.09
N LYS A 190 20.06 13.09 -21.97
CA LYS A 190 19.25 14.32 -21.81
C LYS A 190 18.07 14.43 -22.77
N THR A 191 17.80 13.41 -23.58
CA THR A 191 16.62 13.38 -24.46
C THR A 191 15.35 13.43 -23.61
N LYS A 192 14.40 14.30 -24.00
CA LYS A 192 13.09 14.42 -23.38
C LYS A 192 12.31 13.11 -23.52
N ILE A 193 11.72 12.64 -22.43
CA ILE A 193 10.89 11.44 -22.40
C ILE A 193 9.49 11.82 -22.91
N SER A 194 8.99 11.07 -23.91
CA SER A 194 7.65 11.28 -24.45
C SER A 194 6.58 10.95 -23.41
N ARG A 195 5.38 11.52 -23.54
CA ARG A 195 4.26 11.24 -22.61
C ARG A 195 3.92 9.75 -22.56
N MET A 196 3.98 9.04 -23.68
CA MET A 196 3.72 7.60 -23.75
C MET A 196 4.81 6.77 -23.09
N ASP A 197 6.06 7.28 -23.05
CA ASP A 197 7.18 6.64 -22.38
C ASP A 197 7.29 7.05 -20.90
N ASN A 198 6.36 7.83 -20.39
CA ASN A 198 6.29 8.29 -19.00
C ASN A 198 5.04 7.75 -18.27
N LEU A 199 4.35 6.76 -18.84
CA LEU A 199 3.23 6.09 -18.17
C LEU A 199 3.77 5.15 -17.10
N PRO A 200 3.44 5.35 -15.81
CA PRO A 200 3.95 4.54 -14.72
C PRO A 200 3.68 3.04 -14.95
N VAL A 201 4.65 2.20 -14.58
CA VAL A 201 4.64 0.74 -14.76
C VAL A 201 4.66 0.33 -16.24
N PHE A 202 3.69 0.80 -17.04
CA PHE A 202 3.55 0.41 -18.45
C PHE A 202 4.75 0.79 -19.31
N SER A 203 5.30 1.99 -19.11
CA SER A 203 6.48 2.43 -19.85
C SER A 203 7.70 1.58 -19.58
N TYR A 204 7.93 1.22 -18.31
CA TYR A 204 9.03 0.36 -17.94
C TYR A 204 8.96 -1.00 -18.67
N ILE A 205 7.76 -1.58 -18.75
CA ILE A 205 7.49 -2.83 -19.47
C ILE A 205 7.69 -2.65 -20.98
N ASN A 206 7.07 -1.62 -21.56
CA ASN A 206 7.10 -1.38 -23.01
C ASN A 206 8.50 -1.04 -23.53
N LEU A 207 9.28 -0.30 -22.74
CA LEU A 207 10.66 0.04 -23.05
C LEU A 207 11.66 -1.08 -22.70
N SER A 208 11.17 -2.18 -22.14
CA SER A 208 12.02 -3.29 -21.64
C SER A 208 13.13 -2.78 -20.72
N ALA A 209 12.75 -1.88 -19.81
CA ALA A 209 13.64 -1.23 -18.85
C ALA A 209 14.83 -0.47 -19.48
N ARG A 210 14.71 0.04 -20.70
CA ARG A 210 15.78 0.75 -21.40
C ARG A 210 15.31 2.09 -21.99
N CYS A 211 16.20 3.07 -22.00
CA CYS A 211 15.91 4.36 -22.65
C CYS A 211 15.69 4.16 -24.15
N ARG A 212 14.65 4.75 -24.72
CA ARG A 212 14.34 4.66 -26.17
C ARG A 212 15.46 5.19 -27.05
N ALA A 213 16.13 6.28 -26.61
CA ALA A 213 17.14 6.96 -27.43
C ALA A 213 18.55 6.32 -27.27
N CYS A 214 19.04 6.12 -26.06
CA CYS A 214 20.43 5.70 -25.84
C CYS A 214 20.55 4.27 -25.26
N GLN A 215 19.47 3.55 -25.12
CA GLN A 215 19.42 2.15 -24.64
C GLN A 215 20.04 1.93 -23.25
N VAL A 216 20.34 2.99 -22.49
CA VAL A 216 20.81 2.82 -21.11
C VAL A 216 19.73 2.15 -20.26
N PRO A 217 20.07 1.21 -19.37
CA PRO A 217 19.08 0.58 -18.51
C PRO A 217 18.45 1.61 -17.55
N ILE A 218 17.12 1.52 -17.42
CA ILE A 218 16.34 2.29 -16.45
C ILE A 218 16.43 1.55 -15.10
N PRO A 219 16.85 2.22 -14.02
CA PRO A 219 16.95 1.58 -12.70
C PRO A 219 15.60 0.99 -12.25
N ALA A 220 15.63 -0.23 -11.72
CA ALA A 220 14.43 -0.91 -11.22
C ALA A 220 13.74 -0.13 -10.08
N ARG A 221 14.45 0.74 -9.38
CA ARG A 221 13.91 1.63 -8.35
C ARG A 221 12.64 2.36 -8.80
N TYR A 222 12.58 2.86 -10.06
CA TYR A 222 11.41 3.58 -10.57
C TYR A 222 10.17 2.69 -10.54
N LEU A 223 10.27 1.49 -11.10
CA LEU A 223 9.18 0.51 -11.11
C LEU A 223 8.78 0.10 -9.68
N ILE A 224 9.75 -0.08 -8.78
CA ILE A 224 9.51 -0.45 -7.39
C ILE A 224 8.62 0.56 -6.70
N VAL A 225 9.02 1.81 -6.75
CA VAL A 225 8.32 2.89 -6.07
C VAL A 225 6.92 3.06 -6.65
N GLU A 226 6.76 2.95 -7.97
CA GLU A 226 5.47 3.01 -8.65
C GLU A 226 4.55 1.88 -8.17
N LEU A 227 5.04 0.64 -8.13
CA LEU A 227 4.28 -0.51 -7.67
C LEU A 227 4.00 -0.46 -6.15
N LEU A 228 4.95 -0.01 -5.34
CA LEU A 228 4.77 0.14 -3.89
C LEU A 228 3.64 1.14 -3.59
N VAL A 229 3.65 2.31 -4.23
CA VAL A 229 2.62 3.33 -4.01
C VAL A 229 1.28 2.88 -4.59
N ALA A 230 1.27 2.19 -5.75
CA ALA A 230 0.06 1.55 -6.27
C ALA A 230 -0.54 0.56 -5.27
N ALA A 231 0.30 -0.29 -4.66
CA ALA A 231 -0.13 -1.25 -3.64
C ALA A 231 -0.66 -0.56 -2.37
N ILE A 232 -0.04 0.54 -1.93
CA ILE A 232 -0.52 1.35 -0.80
C ILE A 232 -1.92 1.90 -1.10
N PHE A 233 -2.11 2.55 -2.25
CA PHE A 233 -3.40 3.12 -2.63
C PHE A 233 -4.48 2.06 -2.78
N GLY A 234 -4.14 0.93 -3.42
CA GLY A 234 -5.05 -0.20 -3.56
C GLY A 234 -5.44 -0.83 -2.22
N SER A 235 -4.50 -1.03 -1.29
CA SER A 235 -4.80 -1.58 0.03
C SER A 235 -5.64 -0.63 0.88
N LEU A 236 -5.30 0.66 0.93
CA LEU A 236 -6.13 1.66 1.62
C LEU A 236 -7.54 1.76 1.02
N PHE A 237 -7.67 1.68 -0.32
CA PHE A 237 -8.97 1.61 -0.98
C PHE A 237 -9.84 0.47 -0.43
N LEU A 238 -9.25 -0.70 -0.23
CA LEU A 238 -9.96 -1.85 0.32
C LEU A 238 -10.31 -1.68 1.81
N TYR A 239 -9.34 -1.20 2.62
CA TYR A 239 -9.54 -1.10 4.08
C TYR A 239 -10.41 0.09 4.48
N GLU A 240 -10.42 1.16 3.72
CA GLU A 240 -11.13 2.37 4.11
C GLU A 240 -12.36 2.64 3.25
N LEU A 241 -12.23 2.60 1.93
CA LEU A 241 -13.36 2.92 1.08
C LEU A 241 -14.35 1.76 0.98
N VAL A 242 -13.88 0.54 0.70
CA VAL A 242 -14.78 -0.61 0.52
C VAL A 242 -15.46 -1.01 1.83
N THR A 243 -14.74 -0.92 2.95
CA THR A 243 -15.26 -1.28 4.27
C THR A 243 -16.02 -0.15 4.96
N GLY A 244 -16.03 1.06 4.37
CA GLY A 244 -16.62 2.23 5.00
C GLY A 244 -15.85 2.69 6.24
N ALA A 245 -14.52 2.61 6.22
CA ALA A 245 -13.62 3.00 7.30
C ALA A 245 -13.76 2.16 8.58
N ALA A 246 -14.14 0.88 8.45
CA ALA A 246 -14.36 -0.02 9.59
C ALA A 246 -13.10 -0.28 10.42
N ASN A 247 -11.91 -0.08 9.83
CA ASN A 247 -10.60 -0.22 10.50
C ASN A 247 -10.20 1.02 11.32
N ILE A 248 -10.93 2.14 11.21
CA ILE A 248 -10.57 3.41 11.86
C ILE A 248 -11.26 3.51 13.21
N PRO A 249 -10.54 3.84 14.31
CA PRO A 249 -11.14 4.06 15.62
C PRO A 249 -12.19 5.16 15.60
N ALA A 250 -13.22 5.04 16.45
CA ALA A 250 -14.30 6.00 16.63
C ALA A 250 -15.14 6.32 15.36
N MET A 251 -14.89 5.65 14.24
CA MET A 251 -15.78 5.72 13.09
C MET A 251 -16.99 4.82 13.29
N GLY A 252 -18.20 5.39 13.13
CA GLY A 252 -19.44 4.63 13.10
C GLY A 252 -19.51 3.67 11.92
N LYS A 253 -20.33 2.63 12.02
CA LYS A 253 -20.55 1.70 10.89
C LYS A 253 -21.13 2.45 9.70
N VAL A 254 -20.29 2.69 8.70
CA VAL A 254 -20.71 3.25 7.42
C VAL A 254 -20.58 2.14 6.39
N SER A 255 -21.67 1.47 6.07
CA SER A 255 -21.63 0.39 5.08
C SER A 255 -21.78 0.93 3.66
N TYR A 256 -20.87 0.52 2.78
CA TYR A 256 -21.12 0.49 1.35
C TYR A 256 -21.60 -0.92 0.97
N THR A 257 -22.60 -0.99 0.11
CA THR A 257 -23.09 -2.27 -0.43
C THR A 257 -22.23 -2.80 -1.58
N GLY A 258 -21.03 -2.27 -1.75
CA GLY A 258 -20.06 -2.71 -2.76
C GLY A 258 -19.23 -1.58 -3.38
N ILE A 259 -18.21 -1.94 -4.13
CA ILE A 259 -17.20 -1.02 -4.71
C ILE A 259 -17.82 0.06 -5.61
N LEU A 260 -18.84 -0.28 -6.38
CA LEU A 260 -19.50 0.66 -7.31
C LEU A 260 -20.21 1.80 -6.58
N TRP A 261 -20.68 1.54 -5.35
CA TRP A 261 -21.38 2.55 -4.55
C TRP A 261 -20.47 3.67 -4.07
N ILE A 262 -19.14 3.43 -4.02
CA ILE A 262 -18.15 4.47 -3.72
C ILE A 262 -18.22 5.61 -4.74
N VAL A 263 -18.41 5.26 -6.03
CA VAL A 263 -18.50 6.23 -7.12
C VAL A 263 -19.90 6.79 -7.30
N LEU A 264 -20.92 5.93 -7.18
CA LEU A 264 -22.32 6.32 -7.40
C LEU A 264 -22.89 7.16 -6.26
N TYR A 265 -22.46 6.91 -5.02
CA TYR A 265 -22.90 7.61 -3.81
C TYR A 265 -21.71 7.99 -2.93
N PRO A 266 -20.89 8.96 -3.35
CA PRO A 266 -19.65 9.32 -2.67
C PRO A 266 -19.92 9.85 -1.25
N LYS A 267 -19.31 9.20 -0.26
CA LYS A 267 -19.30 9.64 1.14
C LYS A 267 -18.02 10.43 1.38
N TRP A 268 -18.06 11.73 1.16
CA TRP A 268 -16.91 12.61 1.12
C TRP A 268 -16.06 12.57 2.40
N HIS A 269 -16.65 12.36 3.57
CA HIS A 269 -15.91 12.24 4.83
C HIS A 269 -14.97 11.02 4.82
N ILE A 270 -15.39 9.85 4.28
CA ILE A 270 -14.53 8.67 4.16
C ILE A 270 -13.50 8.85 3.04
N ILE A 271 -13.92 9.42 1.92
CA ILE A 271 -13.03 9.69 0.77
C ILE A 271 -11.91 10.66 1.19
N SER A 272 -12.23 11.67 2.00
CA SER A 272 -11.24 12.62 2.51
C SER A 272 -10.21 11.94 3.42
N ILE A 273 -10.66 11.05 4.31
CA ILE A 273 -9.76 10.26 5.17
C ILE A 273 -8.84 9.38 4.31
N TYR A 274 -9.41 8.66 3.34
CA TYR A 274 -8.63 7.84 2.42
C TYR A 274 -7.50 8.63 1.75
N PHE A 275 -7.81 9.79 1.15
CA PHE A 275 -6.77 10.60 0.51
C PHE A 275 -5.78 11.19 1.51
N PHE A 276 -6.22 11.51 2.73
CA PHE A 276 -5.33 11.97 3.80
C PHE A 276 -4.32 10.87 4.18
N HIS A 277 -4.76 9.62 4.30
CA HIS A 277 -3.90 8.48 4.57
C HIS A 277 -3.02 8.11 3.37
N CYS A 278 -3.53 8.19 2.14
CA CYS A 278 -2.71 8.06 0.93
C CYS A 278 -1.58 9.09 0.89
N PHE A 279 -1.88 10.35 1.24
CA PHE A 279 -0.90 11.42 1.31
C PHE A 279 0.15 11.14 2.39
N PHE A 280 -0.28 10.73 3.58
CA PHE A 280 0.60 10.32 4.67
C PHE A 280 1.56 9.20 4.26
N MET A 281 1.06 8.10 3.73
CA MET A 281 1.88 6.98 3.27
C MET A 281 2.86 7.40 2.17
N SER A 282 2.43 8.27 1.25
CA SER A 282 3.28 8.82 0.19
C SER A 282 4.48 9.58 0.75
N PHE A 283 4.29 10.37 1.81
CA PHE A 283 5.42 11.04 2.47
C PHE A 283 6.34 10.08 3.22
N LEU A 284 5.82 9.03 3.83
CA LEU A 284 6.67 7.98 4.41
C LEU A 284 7.53 7.32 3.34
N VAL A 285 6.99 7.10 2.13
CA VAL A 285 7.78 6.60 0.98
C VAL A 285 8.88 7.60 0.60
N VAL A 286 8.57 8.89 0.46
CA VAL A 286 9.57 9.93 0.12
C VAL A 286 10.69 9.98 1.17
N LEU A 287 10.33 9.99 2.46
CA LEU A 287 11.30 10.03 3.55
C LEU A 287 12.19 8.78 3.54
N SER A 288 11.62 7.60 3.25
CA SER A 288 12.37 6.36 3.10
C SER A 288 13.36 6.39 1.92
N LEU A 289 12.96 7.01 0.80
CA LEU A 289 13.81 7.16 -0.37
C LEU A 289 14.95 8.17 -0.12
N ILE A 290 14.68 9.28 0.56
CA ILE A 290 15.69 10.28 0.96
C ILE A 290 16.71 9.65 1.89
N GLU A 291 16.26 8.83 2.85
CA GLU A 291 17.12 8.10 3.76
C GLU A 291 17.99 7.07 3.00
N TRP A 292 17.39 6.33 2.08
CA TRP A 292 18.12 5.37 1.24
C TRP A 292 19.22 6.04 0.41
N ASP A 293 18.92 7.21 -0.13
CA ASP A 293 19.91 8.01 -0.88
C ASP A 293 20.92 8.71 0.05
N ARG A 294 20.85 8.47 1.37
CA ARG A 294 21.70 9.09 2.41
C ARG A 294 21.73 10.61 2.33
N GLN A 295 20.65 11.21 1.87
CA GLN A 295 20.47 12.66 1.80
C GLN A 295 19.94 13.19 3.13
N LYS A 296 20.33 14.44 3.47
CA LYS A 296 19.80 15.14 4.65
C LYS A 296 18.54 15.90 4.28
N LEU A 297 17.52 15.83 5.14
CA LEU A 297 16.31 16.62 4.99
C LEU A 297 16.49 17.97 5.69
N ALA A 298 16.21 19.07 4.99
CA ALA A 298 16.27 20.40 5.59
C ALA A 298 15.17 20.57 6.63
N LEU A 299 15.47 21.18 7.76
CA LEU A 299 14.53 21.41 8.86
C LEU A 299 13.25 22.16 8.40
N ARG A 300 13.42 23.16 7.53
CA ARG A 300 12.27 23.89 6.95
C ARG A 300 11.28 22.98 6.22
N PHE A 301 11.78 21.95 5.53
CA PHE A 301 10.93 20.96 4.86
C PHE A 301 10.23 20.04 5.86
N SER A 302 10.94 19.58 6.89
CA SER A 302 10.36 18.78 7.97
C SER A 302 9.23 19.53 8.69
N ILE A 303 9.43 20.83 8.99
CA ILE A 303 8.40 21.67 9.60
C ILE A 303 7.21 21.84 8.66
N GLY A 304 7.45 22.20 7.39
CA GLY A 304 6.39 22.33 6.38
C GLY A 304 5.59 21.03 6.21
N LEU A 305 6.28 19.90 6.23
CA LEU A 305 5.66 18.57 6.15
C LEU A 305 4.75 18.31 7.36
N VAL A 306 5.21 18.54 8.58
CA VAL A 306 4.41 18.37 9.80
C VAL A 306 3.18 19.29 9.77
N LEU A 307 3.36 20.56 9.39
CA LEU A 307 2.26 21.52 9.28
C LEU A 307 1.24 21.14 8.21
N SER A 308 1.66 20.51 7.11
CA SER A 308 0.75 20.06 6.04
C SER A 308 -0.22 18.96 6.48
N PHE A 309 0.04 18.27 7.59
CA PHE A 309 -0.88 17.33 8.22
C PHE A 309 -1.58 17.92 9.44
N LEU A 310 -0.86 18.66 10.27
CA LEU A 310 -1.39 19.24 11.49
C LEU A 310 -2.53 20.24 11.20
N ILE A 311 -2.32 21.14 10.23
CA ILE A 311 -3.30 22.19 9.92
C ILE A 311 -4.62 21.59 9.37
N PRO A 312 -4.63 20.76 8.32
CA PRO A 312 -5.87 20.16 7.82
C PRO A 312 -6.59 19.31 8.87
N ALA A 313 -5.86 18.49 9.66
CA ALA A 313 -6.47 17.65 10.69
C ALA A 313 -7.02 18.46 11.88
N THR A 314 -6.52 19.68 12.11
CA THR A 314 -7.08 20.60 13.11
C THR A 314 -8.37 21.26 12.60
N ILE A 315 -8.42 21.61 11.31
CA ILE A 315 -9.58 22.26 10.70
C ILE A 315 -10.70 21.26 10.44
N PHE A 316 -10.34 20.10 9.91
CA PHE A 316 -11.28 19.02 9.52
C PHE A 316 -11.16 17.86 10.52
N PHE A 317 -11.90 17.90 11.61
CA PHE A 317 -11.84 16.91 12.71
C PHE A 317 -12.09 15.46 12.22
N THR A 318 -12.81 15.31 11.14
CA THR A 318 -13.07 13.99 10.52
C THR A 318 -11.83 13.31 9.97
N LEU A 319 -10.75 14.05 9.65
CA LEU A 319 -9.53 13.46 9.09
C LEU A 319 -8.75 12.63 10.12
N GLN A 320 -8.90 12.97 11.41
CA GLN A 320 -8.26 12.22 12.50
C GLN A 320 -9.27 12.02 13.63
N PRO A 321 -10.12 10.97 13.54
CA PRO A 321 -11.24 10.76 14.44
C PRO A 321 -10.86 10.15 15.79
N VAL A 322 -9.58 9.85 16.04
CA VAL A 322 -9.13 9.25 17.31
C VAL A 322 -9.45 10.18 18.47
N PRO A 323 -10.08 9.70 19.57
CA PRO A 323 -10.40 10.54 20.73
C PRO A 323 -9.17 11.19 21.37
N ALA A 324 -9.34 12.39 21.90
CA ALA A 324 -8.32 13.03 22.72
C ALA A 324 -8.17 12.31 24.06
N PRO A 325 -6.98 12.27 24.68
CA PRO A 325 -6.87 11.90 26.09
C PRO A 325 -7.71 12.81 26.98
N ASP A 326 -8.35 12.26 28.03
CA ASP A 326 -9.28 12.99 28.89
C ASP A 326 -8.66 14.23 29.53
N PHE A 327 -7.37 14.17 29.90
CA PHE A 327 -6.67 15.32 30.48
C PHE A 327 -6.51 16.49 29.48
N LEU A 328 -6.45 16.24 28.18
CA LEU A 328 -6.40 17.30 27.16
C LEU A 328 -7.78 17.91 26.88
N SER A 329 -8.81 17.08 26.89
CA SER A 329 -10.19 17.53 26.69
C SER A 329 -10.65 18.45 27.83
N SER A 330 -10.21 18.19 29.06
CA SER A 330 -10.52 18.98 30.23
C SER A 330 -9.80 20.36 30.30
N LEU A 331 -8.68 20.49 29.60
CA LEU A 331 -7.83 21.71 29.69
C LEU A 331 -8.33 22.89 28.85
N THR A 332 -9.07 22.66 27.80
CA THR A 332 -9.22 23.66 26.73
C THR A 332 -10.64 24.16 26.51
N GLY A 333 -11.68 23.45 26.84
CA GLY A 333 -13.09 23.88 26.67
C GLY A 333 -13.51 24.34 25.27
N ILE A 334 -12.58 24.41 24.31
CA ILE A 334 -12.81 24.88 22.93
C ILE A 334 -12.37 23.73 21.97
N ASP A 335 -13.28 23.22 21.16
CA ASP A 335 -13.08 22.05 20.32
C ASP A 335 -11.85 22.15 19.38
N GLY A 336 -11.65 23.26 18.72
CA GLY A 336 -10.51 23.49 17.82
C GLY A 336 -9.16 23.49 18.53
N VAL A 337 -9.09 24.09 19.73
CA VAL A 337 -7.87 24.14 20.56
C VAL A 337 -7.59 22.75 21.11
N SER A 338 -8.61 22.02 21.56
CA SER A 338 -8.52 20.64 22.02
C SER A 338 -8.00 19.70 20.91
N GLN A 339 -8.51 19.84 19.70
CA GLN A 339 -8.07 19.06 18.55
C GLN A 339 -6.60 19.35 18.20
N PHE A 340 -6.22 20.64 18.14
CA PHE A 340 -4.82 21.02 17.89
C PHE A 340 -3.88 20.46 18.98
N ALA A 341 -4.25 20.63 20.26
CA ALA A 341 -3.45 20.13 21.37
C ALA A 341 -3.27 18.61 21.33
N LYS A 342 -4.32 17.87 21.01
CA LYS A 342 -4.28 16.41 20.82
C LYS A 342 -3.29 16.00 19.71
N LEU A 343 -3.38 16.65 18.55
CA LEU A 343 -2.52 16.33 17.40
C LEU A 343 -1.06 16.71 17.66
N ALA A 344 -0.84 17.89 18.26
CA ALA A 344 0.50 18.34 18.64
C ALA A 344 1.13 17.41 19.70
N PHE A 345 0.38 17.00 20.70
CA PHE A 345 0.80 16.02 21.71
C PHE A 345 1.21 14.69 21.08
N ALA A 346 0.38 14.13 20.19
CA ALA A 346 0.67 12.89 19.52
C ALA A 346 1.91 12.99 18.60
N GLY A 347 2.07 14.14 17.93
CA GLY A 347 3.25 14.41 17.11
C GLY A 347 4.54 14.53 17.95
N VAL A 348 4.46 15.18 19.11
CA VAL A 348 5.60 15.28 20.05
C VAL A 348 5.98 13.90 20.60
N ILE A 349 5.01 13.07 20.97
CA ILE A 349 5.28 11.67 21.39
C ILE A 349 5.98 10.93 20.27
N GLY A 350 5.49 11.01 19.04
CA GLY A 350 6.12 10.38 17.89
C GLY A 350 7.57 10.82 17.69
N ALA A 351 7.83 12.11 17.76
CA ALA A 351 9.18 12.67 17.66
C ALA A 351 10.11 12.23 18.81
N ALA A 352 9.60 12.18 20.04
CA ALA A 352 10.35 11.72 21.21
C ALA A 352 10.73 10.23 21.07
N VAL A 353 9.78 9.40 20.69
CA VAL A 353 10.01 7.96 20.43
C VAL A 353 11.01 7.76 19.29
N ALA A 354 10.96 8.58 18.23
CA ALA A 354 11.96 8.56 17.16
C ALA A 354 13.38 8.88 17.67
N GLY A 355 13.49 9.84 18.59
CA GLY A 355 14.77 10.15 19.24
C GLY A 355 15.33 8.96 20.03
N LEU A 356 14.49 8.27 20.83
CA LEU A 356 14.86 7.08 21.59
C LEU A 356 15.24 5.92 20.66
N LEU A 357 14.44 5.63 19.66
CA LEU A 357 14.72 4.59 18.65
C LEU A 357 16.00 4.92 17.87
N GLY A 358 16.21 6.20 17.54
CA GLY A 358 17.43 6.65 16.86
C GLY A 358 18.67 6.41 17.68
N ALA A 359 18.63 6.56 18.99
CA ALA A 359 19.74 6.25 19.89
C ALA A 359 20.08 4.74 19.91
N VAL A 360 19.07 3.88 19.78
CA VAL A 360 19.22 2.42 19.76
C VAL A 360 19.65 1.91 18.38
N ILE A 361 18.99 2.38 17.32
CA ILE A 361 19.20 1.88 15.94
C ILE A 361 20.45 2.51 15.30
N GLN A 362 20.84 3.70 15.75
CA GLN A 362 21.94 4.51 15.22
C GLN A 362 21.89 4.65 13.68
N PRO A 363 20.78 5.14 13.11
CA PRO A 363 20.66 5.28 11.67
C PRO A 363 21.69 6.30 11.16
N PRO A 364 22.17 6.15 9.92
CA PRO A 364 23.14 7.07 9.33
C PRO A 364 22.58 8.50 9.18
N ASN A 365 21.26 8.66 9.28
CA ASN A 365 20.60 9.95 9.15
C ASN A 365 19.31 10.00 9.99
N HIS A 366 19.31 10.83 11.04
CA HIS A 366 18.11 11.02 11.90
C HIS A 366 17.11 12.03 11.32
N SER A 367 17.48 12.77 10.27
CA SER A 367 16.66 13.88 9.75
C SER A 367 15.32 13.44 9.14
N THR A 368 15.18 12.17 8.81
CA THR A 368 13.97 11.59 8.20
C THR A 368 13.08 10.87 9.20
N LEU A 369 13.67 10.17 10.19
CA LEU A 369 12.91 9.36 11.14
C LEU A 369 12.06 10.22 12.09
N ILE A 370 12.61 11.35 12.59
CA ILE A 370 11.89 12.23 13.51
C ILE A 370 10.60 12.78 12.88
N PRO A 371 10.64 13.45 11.71
CA PRO A 371 9.41 13.92 11.09
C PRO A 371 8.47 12.78 10.68
N ALA A 372 8.99 11.60 10.27
CA ALA A 372 8.17 10.45 9.92
C ALA A 372 7.36 9.93 11.12
N MET A 373 7.99 9.79 12.28
CA MET A 373 7.30 9.35 13.50
C MET A 373 6.36 10.43 14.07
N ALA A 374 6.72 11.71 13.95
CA ALA A 374 5.83 12.81 14.31
C ALA A 374 4.55 12.79 13.46
N LEU A 375 4.67 12.56 12.15
CA LEU A 375 3.53 12.38 11.25
C LEU A 375 2.69 11.16 11.63
N ALA A 376 3.32 10.03 11.93
CA ALA A 376 2.61 8.84 12.38
C ALA A 376 1.81 9.12 13.66
N GLY A 377 2.35 9.91 14.60
CA GLY A 377 1.64 10.35 15.79
C GLY A 377 0.42 11.21 15.46
N ILE A 378 0.59 12.22 14.59
CA ILE A 378 -0.49 13.14 14.19
C ILE A 378 -1.62 12.37 13.48
N VAL A 379 -1.29 11.44 12.59
CA VAL A 379 -2.27 10.75 11.74
C VAL A 379 -2.95 9.59 12.47
N LEU A 380 -2.17 8.75 13.17
CA LEU A 380 -2.66 7.52 13.79
C LEU A 380 -3.02 7.68 15.28
N GLY A 381 -2.62 8.80 15.89
CA GLY A 381 -2.75 9.00 17.32
C GLY A 381 -1.59 8.43 18.15
N TRP A 382 -1.42 8.95 19.37
CA TRP A 382 -0.30 8.61 20.23
C TRP A 382 -0.26 7.13 20.66
N GLN A 383 -1.42 6.47 20.86
CA GLN A 383 -1.52 5.06 21.23
C GLN A 383 -0.92 4.16 20.15
N SER A 384 -1.14 4.50 18.89
CA SER A 384 -0.63 3.75 17.75
C SER A 384 0.90 3.79 17.66
N ILE A 385 1.54 4.84 18.18
CA ILE A 385 3.01 4.98 18.15
C ILE A 385 3.70 3.85 18.88
N LEU A 386 3.19 3.41 20.03
CA LEU A 386 3.76 2.29 20.76
C LEU A 386 3.71 1.00 19.94
N HIS A 387 2.54 0.68 19.40
CA HIS A 387 2.35 -0.54 18.59
C HIS A 387 3.20 -0.52 17.31
N VAL A 388 3.20 0.61 16.59
CA VAL A 388 4.03 0.79 15.38
C VAL A 388 5.51 0.67 15.70
N SER A 389 5.97 1.20 16.85
CA SER A 389 7.36 1.08 17.29
C SER A 389 7.75 -0.36 17.60
N ILE A 390 6.88 -1.13 18.24
CA ILE A 390 7.09 -2.56 18.49
C ILE A 390 7.19 -3.32 17.16
N LEU A 391 6.26 -3.09 16.24
CA LEU A 391 6.29 -3.70 14.91
C LEU A 391 7.58 -3.35 14.14
N MET A 392 8.00 -2.08 14.21
CA MET A 392 9.23 -1.63 13.58
C MET A 392 10.46 -2.35 14.15
N LEU A 393 10.54 -2.54 15.47
CA LEU A 393 11.63 -3.27 16.12
C LEU A 393 11.60 -4.76 15.75
N LEU A 394 10.43 -5.39 15.70
CA LEU A 394 10.28 -6.77 15.23
C LEU A 394 10.73 -6.93 13.78
N LEU A 395 10.32 -6.01 12.90
CA LEU A 395 10.78 -6.01 11.51
C LEU A 395 12.29 -5.82 11.40
N LEU A 396 12.88 -4.93 12.21
CA LEU A 396 14.33 -4.75 12.26
C LEU A 396 15.04 -6.04 12.68
N LEU A 397 14.50 -6.73 13.67
CA LEU A 397 15.03 -8.02 14.13
C LEU A 397 15.00 -9.04 12.97
N VAL A 398 13.87 -9.19 12.27
CA VAL A 398 13.74 -10.08 11.11
C VAL A 398 14.77 -9.74 10.03
N VAL A 399 14.92 -8.45 9.69
CA VAL A 399 15.89 -8.01 8.67
C VAL A 399 17.32 -8.32 9.08
N ARG A 400 17.65 -8.24 10.37
CA ARG A 400 19.00 -8.61 10.87
C ARG A 400 19.32 -10.08 10.68
N PHE A 401 18.33 -10.98 10.76
CA PHE A 401 18.50 -12.42 10.55
C PHE A 401 18.54 -12.82 9.06
N VAL A 402 18.16 -11.94 8.13
CA VAL A 402 18.20 -12.21 6.69
C VAL A 402 19.38 -11.48 6.04
N PRO A 403 20.54 -12.14 5.83
CA PRO A 403 21.77 -11.47 5.36
C PRO A 403 21.62 -10.71 4.04
N ARG A 404 20.69 -11.17 3.18
CA ARG A 404 20.44 -10.55 1.87
C ARG A 404 19.76 -9.19 1.93
N LEU A 405 19.04 -8.92 2.99
CA LEU A 405 18.36 -7.64 3.21
C LEU A 405 19.30 -6.59 3.80
N ARG A 406 20.49 -7.00 4.30
CA ARG A 406 21.50 -6.07 4.81
C ARG A 406 22.00 -5.17 3.66
N GLY A 407 21.87 -3.86 3.84
CA GLY A 407 22.25 -2.87 2.80
C GLY A 407 21.18 -2.55 1.77
N SER A 408 19.98 -3.19 1.86
CA SER A 408 18.81 -2.84 1.04
C SER A 408 17.95 -1.72 1.67
N LEU A 409 16.94 -1.25 0.94
CA LEU A 409 15.93 -0.32 1.45
C LEU A 409 15.27 -0.83 2.75
N ALA A 410 15.09 -2.15 2.88
CA ALA A 410 14.48 -2.79 4.04
C ALA A 410 15.19 -2.55 5.38
N VAL A 411 16.45 -2.10 5.37
CA VAL A 411 17.21 -1.78 6.60
C VAL A 411 16.99 -0.34 7.04
N GLN A 412 16.41 0.51 6.19
CA GLN A 412 16.22 1.92 6.51
C GLN A 412 15.10 2.09 7.54
N PRO A 413 15.32 2.78 8.68
CA PRO A 413 14.32 2.94 9.73
C PRO A 413 13.00 3.54 9.27
N THR A 414 13.01 4.52 8.38
CA THR A 414 11.77 5.10 7.84
C THR A 414 11.01 4.13 6.93
N PHE A 415 11.70 3.23 6.23
CA PHE A 415 11.05 2.16 5.47
C PHE A 415 10.45 1.09 6.40
N LEU A 416 11.15 0.74 7.48
CA LEU A 416 10.61 -0.15 8.51
C LEU A 416 9.38 0.46 9.18
N LEU A 417 9.39 1.77 9.41
CA LEU A 417 8.22 2.50 9.90
C LEU A 417 7.06 2.41 8.92
N LEU A 418 7.29 2.66 7.62
CA LEU A 418 6.26 2.52 6.59
C LEU A 418 5.64 1.12 6.62
N MET A 419 6.46 0.07 6.67
CA MET A 419 5.97 -1.31 6.75
C MET A 419 5.19 -1.58 8.05
N ALA A 420 5.68 -1.07 9.17
CA ALA A 420 4.99 -1.20 10.46
C ALA A 420 3.62 -0.50 10.45
N VAL A 421 3.54 0.70 9.85
CA VAL A 421 2.28 1.43 9.67
C VAL A 421 1.33 0.66 8.75
N MET A 422 1.82 0.12 7.63
CA MET A 422 1.00 -0.68 6.71
C MET A 422 0.43 -1.94 7.39
N ILE A 423 1.20 -2.58 8.27
CA ILE A 423 0.74 -3.74 9.06
C ILE A 423 -0.26 -3.31 10.14
N HIS A 424 0.01 -2.19 10.83
CA HIS A 424 -0.85 -1.67 11.89
C HIS A 424 -2.22 -1.21 11.37
N HIS A 425 -2.24 -0.54 10.23
CA HIS A 425 -3.38 0.22 9.74
C HIS A 425 -4.70 -0.60 9.60
N PRO A 426 -4.69 -1.83 9.05
CA PRO A 426 -5.89 -2.68 9.02
C PRO A 426 -6.43 -3.06 10.40
N PHE A 427 -5.56 -3.12 11.41
CA PHE A 427 -5.89 -3.52 12.78
C PHE A 427 -6.03 -2.33 13.73
N TRP A 428 -5.95 -1.11 13.20
CA TRP A 428 -5.89 0.11 14.00
C TRP A 428 -7.01 0.21 15.03
N LYS A 429 -8.26 -0.04 14.64
CA LYS A 429 -9.39 -0.02 15.56
C LYS A 429 -9.30 -1.07 16.67
N ILE A 430 -8.92 -2.31 16.31
CA ILE A 430 -8.77 -3.40 17.28
C ILE A 430 -7.69 -3.06 18.30
N VAL A 431 -6.53 -2.59 17.84
CA VAL A 431 -5.43 -2.17 18.71
C VAL A 431 -5.86 -1.01 19.61
N PHE A 432 -6.56 -0.02 19.04
CA PHE A 432 -7.04 1.13 19.80
C PHE A 432 -8.00 0.70 20.92
N GLU A 433 -8.99 -0.16 20.64
CA GLU A 433 -9.97 -0.66 21.62
C GLU A 433 -9.34 -1.48 22.74
N GLN A 434 -8.23 -2.18 22.45
CA GLN A 434 -7.48 -2.94 23.49
C GLN A 434 -6.65 -2.06 24.42
N PHE A 435 -6.19 -0.89 23.95
CA PHE A 435 -5.34 0.03 24.69
C PHE A 435 -6.06 1.31 25.15
N SER A 436 -7.37 1.45 24.87
CA SER A 436 -8.19 2.50 25.47
C SER A 436 -8.52 2.10 26.93
N ILE A 437 -7.64 2.47 27.82
CA ILE A 437 -7.83 2.42 29.28
C ILE A 437 -8.45 3.74 29.74
#